data_a10f1d96c9122ac65c4e80b64f333422
#
_entry.id   a10f1d96c9122ac65c4e80b64f333422
#
_cell.length_a   1.000
_cell.length_b   1.000
_cell.length_c   1.000
_cell.angle_alpha   90.00
_cell.angle_beta   90.00
_cell.angle_gamma   90.00
#
_symmetry.space_group_name_H-M   'P 1'
#
loop_
_entity.id
_entity.type
_entity.pdbx_description
1 polymer ?
#
loop_
_entity_poly.entity_id
_entity_poly.type
_entity_poly.pdbx_seq_one_letter_code
_entity_poly.pdbx_strand_id
1 'polypeptide(L)'
;MLLSARSTITSTWWLLGLQILVLLHVNPQSQMLYTLLLLLLLMATLNIIGYFHVPRTMARQESNTWLSQKVGLFKNISVKLWIFLRYLIHFGAVYYALVCPKPPPSATEEQIRIFKEFTAPSVLRKRASIKGKTIREAQKTFRITHVDQFVEAGTYLRVHVHPKRFPRCYEIDWKSRIIAVSESYVVLDKPAGTSVGGTTDNIEESCATFATRALGLTTPLKTTHQIDNCTEGCVVLARTKEYCSVFHGKIREKKVKKLYIALAAAPVPIGIIAHYMRPINMAPRLISEDFIKGWNLCQLEVLECKEVPWPNAVIEKKYCVEDCGWPSQHIAYECKINLLTGRTHQIRAQLAACSAPLVGDSMYMPAAIAEMRSPGLNPFGKYKQNYTSETDEAMAVTEWIEQHGKEPNVVIGLQACQISWDDGEHMYEAGSPWWRCEIA
;
A
#
# COMPACT_ATOMS: atom_id res chain seq x y z
N MET A 1 23.89 10.59 -24.47
CA MET A 1 24.03 9.19 -24.03
C MET A 1 24.08 9.01 -22.51
N LEU A 2 23.67 9.99 -21.71
CA LEU A 2 23.67 9.95 -20.22
C LEU A 2 22.28 10.16 -19.60
N LEU A 3 21.21 10.25 -20.39
CA LEU A 3 19.81 10.45 -19.94
C LEU A 3 18.94 9.19 -20.02
N SER A 4 19.39 8.10 -20.66
CA SER A 4 18.60 6.85 -20.75
C SER A 4 18.86 5.87 -19.60
N ALA A 5 19.89 6.09 -18.79
CA ALA A 5 20.22 5.20 -17.68
C ALA A 5 19.44 5.49 -16.37
N ARG A 6 18.71 6.61 -16.29
CA ARG A 6 17.94 6.96 -15.09
C ARG A 6 16.53 6.34 -15.00
N SER A 7 15.94 5.96 -16.14
CA SER A 7 14.59 5.37 -16.15
C SER A 7 14.56 3.88 -15.82
N THR A 8 15.62 3.15 -16.14
CA THR A 8 15.71 1.70 -15.90
C THR A 8 16.03 1.34 -14.44
N ILE A 9 16.57 2.29 -13.67
CA ILE A 9 16.95 2.07 -12.28
C ILE A 9 15.74 2.22 -11.33
N THR A 10 14.71 2.97 -11.70
CA THR A 10 13.53 3.19 -10.84
C THR A 10 12.54 2.05 -10.86
N SER A 11 12.43 1.27 -11.93
CA SER A 11 11.46 0.16 -12.03
C SER A 11 11.89 -1.12 -11.31
N THR A 12 13.18 -1.38 -11.22
CA THR A 12 13.72 -2.56 -10.52
C THR A 12 13.72 -2.42 -8.99
N TRP A 13 13.60 -1.20 -8.47
CA TRP A 13 13.60 -0.93 -7.02
C TRP A 13 12.26 -1.17 -6.33
N TRP A 14 11.17 -1.24 -7.07
CA TRP A 14 9.83 -1.53 -6.53
C TRP A 14 9.61 -3.01 -6.17
N LEU A 15 10.36 -3.93 -6.79
CA LEU A 15 10.28 -5.38 -6.55
C LEU A 15 11.32 -5.91 -5.56
N LEU A 16 12.37 -5.14 -5.31
CA LEU A 16 13.39 -5.45 -4.32
C LEU A 16 13.13 -4.62 -3.05
N GLY A 17 12.12 -5.00 -2.25
CA GLY A 17 12.24 -4.76 -0.82
C GLY A 17 13.61 -5.30 -0.42
N LEU A 18 14.59 -4.40 -0.19
CA LEU A 18 15.96 -4.78 0.08
C LEU A 18 15.96 -5.73 1.28
N GLN A 19 15.96 -7.04 1.02
CA GLN A 19 16.12 -8.07 2.03
C GLN A 19 17.60 -8.08 2.41
N ILE A 20 17.98 -7.13 3.27
CA ILE A 20 19.32 -7.13 3.83
C ILE A 20 19.35 -8.24 4.87
N LEU A 21 19.91 -9.35 4.50
CA LEU A 21 20.26 -10.43 5.41
C LEU A 21 21.49 -9.96 6.20
N VAL A 22 21.28 -9.28 7.33
CA VAL A 22 22.38 -8.86 8.20
C VAL A 22 22.73 -10.01 9.12
N LEU A 23 23.76 -10.74 8.72
CA LEU A 23 24.34 -11.83 9.47
C LEU A 23 25.45 -11.30 10.34
N LEU A 24 25.11 -10.95 11.56
CA LEU A 24 26.08 -10.48 12.51
C LEU A 24 26.36 -11.56 13.57
N HIS A 25 27.55 -12.09 13.48
CA HIS A 25 28.22 -12.73 14.62
C HIS A 25 28.84 -11.61 15.44
N VAL A 26 28.09 -10.98 16.33
CA VAL A 26 28.56 -9.90 17.17
C VAL A 26 28.16 -10.11 18.63
N ASN A 27 29.13 -9.85 19.50
CA ASN A 27 29.01 -9.88 20.93
C ASN A 27 27.87 -8.97 21.45
N PRO A 28 26.98 -9.43 22.38
CA PRO A 28 25.75 -8.73 22.77
C PRO A 28 25.91 -7.36 23.44
N GLN A 29 27.12 -6.94 23.77
CA GLN A 29 27.38 -5.67 24.49
C GLN A 29 27.81 -4.50 23.62
N SER A 30 27.86 -4.63 22.28
CA SER A 30 28.43 -3.56 21.48
C SER A 30 27.38 -2.77 20.71
N GLN A 31 27.40 -1.45 20.88
CA GLN A 31 26.80 -0.42 19.99
C GLN A 31 27.21 -0.59 18.50
N MET A 32 28.13 -1.48 18.19
CA MET A 32 28.61 -1.80 16.85
C MET A 32 27.54 -2.43 15.94
N LEU A 33 26.52 -3.10 16.50
CA LEU A 33 25.44 -3.70 15.69
C LEU A 33 24.67 -2.61 14.94
N TYR A 34 24.37 -1.51 15.61
CA TYR A 34 23.74 -0.33 15.00
C TYR A 34 24.64 0.29 13.93
N THR A 35 25.93 0.44 14.20
CA THR A 35 26.87 1.07 13.28
C THR A 35 27.06 0.26 11.99
N LEU A 36 27.02 -1.05 12.07
CA LEU A 36 27.20 -1.93 10.90
C LEU A 36 25.92 -2.06 10.07
N LEU A 37 24.74 -2.20 10.69
CA LEU A 37 23.45 -2.13 10.02
C LEU A 37 23.31 -0.80 9.26
N LEU A 38 23.81 0.20 9.82
CA LEU A 38 23.85 1.57 9.41
C LEU A 38 24.80 1.79 8.25
N LEU A 39 26.00 1.23 8.27
CA LEU A 39 26.95 1.26 7.15
C LEU A 39 26.39 0.49 5.93
N LEU A 40 25.73 -0.63 6.16
CA LEU A 40 25.11 -1.42 5.09
C LEU A 40 23.91 -0.69 4.45
N LEU A 41 23.10 0.01 5.24
CA LEU A 41 22.01 0.90 4.74
C LEU A 41 22.58 2.08 3.95
N LEU A 42 23.66 2.70 4.41
CA LEU A 42 24.33 3.80 3.71
C LEU A 42 24.94 3.32 2.39
N MET A 43 25.55 2.15 2.36
CA MET A 43 26.11 1.54 1.15
C MET A 43 25.02 1.18 0.15
N ALA A 44 23.86 0.71 0.62
CA ALA A 44 22.70 0.44 -0.23
C ALA A 44 22.10 1.73 -0.84
N THR A 45 22.02 2.82 -0.06
CA THR A 45 21.50 4.11 -0.56
C THR A 45 22.47 4.84 -1.49
N LEU A 46 23.77 4.59 -1.38
CA LEU A 46 24.80 5.21 -2.22
C LEU A 46 25.19 4.42 -3.46
N ASN A 47 24.55 3.26 -3.73
CA ASN A 47 24.88 2.38 -4.87
C ASN A 47 26.36 1.92 -4.90
N ILE A 48 27.01 1.87 -3.74
CA ILE A 48 28.40 1.44 -3.60
C ILE A 48 28.41 0.02 -3.03
N ILE A 49 27.79 -0.93 -3.72
CA ILE A 49 28.02 -2.36 -3.48
C ILE A 49 29.15 -2.79 -4.44
N GLY A 50 30.33 -2.49 -4.02
CA GLY A 50 31.53 -2.92 -4.70
C GLY A 50 32.72 -2.78 -3.75
N TYR A 51 33.11 -3.90 -3.14
CA TYR A 51 34.43 -4.11 -2.50
C TYR A 51 34.84 -3.19 -1.35
N PHE A 52 34.54 -3.57 -0.13
CA PHE A 52 35.40 -3.29 1.01
C PHE A 52 35.72 -4.56 1.79
N HIS A 53 36.80 -5.18 1.38
CA HIS A 53 37.56 -6.08 2.26
C HIS A 53 38.35 -5.17 3.21
N VAL A 54 38.02 -5.13 4.51
CA VAL A 54 38.81 -4.41 5.50
C VAL A 54 40.00 -5.30 5.87
N PRO A 55 41.22 -4.98 5.43
CA PRO A 55 42.39 -5.76 5.83
C PRO A 55 42.66 -5.57 7.33
N ARG A 56 42.89 -6.64 8.07
CA ARG A 56 43.26 -6.66 9.48
C ARG A 56 44.61 -5.97 9.78
N THR A 57 45.27 -5.34 8.85
CA THR A 57 46.63 -4.86 8.94
C THR A 57 46.81 -3.34 9.04
N MET A 58 45.74 -2.54 9.08
CA MET A 58 45.87 -1.06 9.18
C MET A 58 45.64 -0.48 10.57
N ALA A 59 46.03 -1.18 11.63
CA ALA A 59 45.86 -0.72 13.01
C ALA A 59 47.14 -0.18 13.67
N ARG A 60 48.13 0.30 12.92
CA ARG A 60 49.30 1.02 13.50
C ARG A 60 49.87 2.04 12.53
N GLN A 61 49.92 3.28 13.03
CA GLN A 61 50.59 4.48 12.49
C GLN A 61 49.81 5.31 11.49
N GLU A 62 49.04 6.28 11.99
CA GLU A 62 48.96 7.61 11.40
C GLU A 62 48.36 8.63 12.40
N SER A 63 48.80 9.89 12.32
CA SER A 63 48.74 10.99 13.28
C SER A 63 47.35 11.32 13.86
N ASN A 64 47.30 11.76 15.11
CA ASN A 64 46.14 12.09 15.93
C ASN A 64 45.12 13.10 15.31
N THR A 65 45.50 13.90 14.32
CA THR A 65 44.63 14.88 13.66
C THR A 65 43.70 14.24 12.61
N TRP A 66 44.15 13.23 11.90
CA TRP A 66 43.37 12.52 10.91
C TRP A 66 42.30 11.61 11.57
N LEU A 67 42.67 11.01 12.71
CA LEU A 67 41.76 10.20 13.52
C LEU A 67 40.62 11.03 14.12
N SER A 68 40.89 12.24 14.60
CA SER A 68 39.87 13.11 15.20
C SER A 68 38.85 13.62 14.17
N GLN A 69 39.27 13.94 12.94
CA GLN A 69 38.37 14.33 11.86
C GLN A 69 37.50 13.15 11.39
N LYS A 70 38.08 11.96 11.25
CA LYS A 70 37.29 10.75 10.89
C LYS A 70 36.32 10.34 12.01
N VAL A 71 36.74 10.39 13.29
CA VAL A 71 35.85 10.11 14.41
C VAL A 71 34.70 11.11 14.49
N GLY A 72 34.93 12.39 14.18
CA GLY A 72 33.88 13.39 14.08
C GLY A 72 32.89 13.10 12.94
N LEU A 73 33.38 12.69 11.77
CA LEU A 73 32.56 12.28 10.63
C LEU A 73 31.75 11.02 10.94
N PHE A 74 32.35 9.99 11.57
CA PHE A 74 31.67 8.78 12.00
C PHE A 74 30.59 9.04 13.06
N LYS A 75 30.84 9.94 14.04
CA LYS A 75 29.81 10.36 15.01
C LYS A 75 28.61 11.01 14.31
N ASN A 76 28.85 11.92 13.38
CA ASN A 76 27.79 12.59 12.63
C ASN A 76 26.99 11.62 11.75
N ILE A 77 27.64 10.68 11.10
CA ILE A 77 27.00 9.62 10.33
C ILE A 77 26.17 8.73 11.25
N SER A 78 26.70 8.30 12.37
CA SER A 78 26.00 7.44 13.34
C SER A 78 24.72 8.10 13.88
N VAL A 79 24.76 9.41 14.20
CA VAL A 79 23.59 10.15 14.67
C VAL A 79 22.50 10.26 13.59
N LYS A 80 22.86 10.69 12.38
CA LYS A 80 21.91 10.81 11.27
C LYS A 80 21.22 9.47 10.97
N LEU A 81 21.94 8.45 11.04
CA LEU A 81 21.52 7.12 10.74
C LEU A 81 20.65 6.52 11.85
N TRP A 82 20.94 6.83 13.13
CA TRP A 82 20.07 6.48 14.25
C TRP A 82 18.72 7.22 14.18
N ILE A 83 18.72 8.50 13.79
CA ILE A 83 17.52 9.28 13.52
C ILE A 83 16.70 8.61 12.41
N PHE A 84 17.35 8.19 11.33
CA PHE A 84 16.68 7.52 10.21
C PHE A 84 16.07 6.17 10.62
N LEU A 85 16.77 5.36 11.42
CA LEU A 85 16.24 4.10 11.94
C LEU A 85 15.02 4.34 12.85
N ARG A 86 15.08 5.32 13.76
CA ARG A 86 13.92 5.73 14.57
C ARG A 86 12.73 6.12 13.71
N TYR A 87 12.98 6.89 12.67
CA TYR A 87 11.96 7.24 11.68
C TYR A 87 11.33 6.00 11.04
N LEU A 88 12.11 5.06 10.55
CA LEU A 88 11.60 3.82 9.95
C LEU A 88 10.81 2.96 10.96
N ILE A 89 11.27 2.85 12.19
CA ILE A 89 10.56 2.14 13.26
C ILE A 89 9.25 2.86 13.60
N HIS A 90 9.25 4.18 13.69
CA HIS A 90 8.05 4.98 13.91
C HIS A 90 6.98 4.73 12.84
N PHE A 91 7.37 4.66 11.57
CA PHE A 91 6.46 4.30 10.49
C PHE A 91 6.06 2.82 10.49
N GLY A 92 6.74 1.98 11.27
CA GLY A 92 6.52 0.53 11.26
C GLY A 92 7.10 -0.17 10.04
N ALA A 93 8.15 0.42 9.45
CA ALA A 93 8.84 -0.06 8.26
C ALA A 93 9.91 -1.14 8.54
N VAL A 94 10.11 -1.52 9.81
CA VAL A 94 11.13 -2.48 10.24
C VAL A 94 10.48 -3.73 10.81
N TYR A 95 10.89 -4.89 10.31
CA TYR A 95 10.39 -6.20 10.72
C TYR A 95 11.52 -7.15 11.06
N TYR A 96 11.24 -8.13 11.91
CA TYR A 96 12.13 -9.23 12.19
C TYR A 96 11.41 -10.58 12.07
N ALA A 97 12.18 -11.63 11.80
CA ALA A 97 11.75 -13.02 11.94
C ALA A 97 12.90 -13.81 12.56
N LEU A 98 12.59 -14.79 13.41
CA LEU A 98 13.63 -15.59 14.07
C LEU A 98 14.46 -16.37 13.05
N VAL A 99 13.83 -16.80 11.95
CA VAL A 99 14.47 -17.51 10.83
C VAL A 99 14.13 -16.77 9.53
N CYS A 100 15.08 -16.76 8.60
CA CYS A 100 14.87 -16.19 7.28
C CYS A 100 13.66 -16.84 6.57
N PRO A 101 12.71 -16.07 6.04
CA PRO A 101 11.65 -16.59 5.20
C PRO A 101 12.20 -17.30 3.96
N LYS A 102 11.43 -18.25 3.41
CA LYS A 102 11.80 -18.92 2.16
C LYS A 102 11.96 -17.88 1.05
N PRO A 103 13.06 -17.90 0.29
CA PRO A 103 13.26 -17.00 -0.84
C PRO A 103 12.17 -17.17 -1.89
N PRO A 104 11.79 -16.10 -2.61
CA PRO A 104 10.86 -16.20 -3.73
C PRO A 104 11.48 -17.02 -4.88
N PRO A 105 10.68 -17.50 -5.83
CA PRO A 105 11.19 -18.24 -7.01
C PRO A 105 12.20 -17.44 -7.84
N SER A 106 12.08 -16.11 -7.85
CA SER A 106 12.97 -15.17 -8.53
C SER A 106 14.26 -14.82 -7.75
N ALA A 107 14.53 -15.50 -6.64
CA ALA A 107 15.71 -15.23 -5.82
C ALA A 107 17.00 -15.60 -6.53
N THR A 108 18.05 -14.79 -6.34
CA THR A 108 19.38 -15.06 -6.87
C THR A 108 20.01 -16.29 -6.21
N GLU A 109 20.97 -16.93 -6.88
CA GLU A 109 21.72 -18.06 -6.32
C GLU A 109 22.38 -17.72 -4.98
N GLU A 110 22.90 -16.50 -4.85
CA GLU A 110 23.48 -16.00 -3.61
C GLU A 110 22.44 -15.93 -2.48
N GLN A 111 21.24 -15.44 -2.75
CA GLN A 111 20.14 -15.40 -1.78
C GLN A 111 19.72 -16.81 -1.35
N ILE A 112 19.70 -17.75 -2.28
CA ILE A 112 19.39 -19.17 -2.00
C ILE A 112 20.51 -19.79 -1.15
N ARG A 113 21.79 -19.50 -1.46
CA ARG A 113 22.95 -19.97 -0.71
C ARG A 113 22.90 -19.49 0.74
N ILE A 114 22.70 -18.19 0.93
CA ILE A 114 22.55 -17.55 2.23
C ILE A 114 21.39 -18.17 3.02
N PHE A 115 20.22 -18.33 2.38
CA PHE A 115 19.07 -18.97 3.03
C PHE A 115 19.40 -20.39 3.53
N LYS A 116 20.06 -21.23 2.70
CA LYS A 116 20.47 -22.58 3.08
C LYS A 116 21.44 -22.59 4.26
N GLU A 117 22.42 -21.69 4.27
CA GLU A 117 23.38 -21.54 5.35
C GLU A 117 22.68 -21.20 6.70
N PHE A 118 21.78 -20.22 6.70
CA PHE A 118 21.11 -19.78 7.93
C PHE A 118 19.95 -20.63 8.38
N THR A 119 19.40 -21.45 7.51
CA THR A 119 18.37 -22.45 7.85
C THR A 119 18.93 -23.85 8.07
N ALA A 120 20.25 -24.00 8.05
CA ALA A 120 20.90 -25.29 8.32
C ALA A 120 20.53 -25.81 9.73
N PRO A 121 20.20 -27.10 9.88
CA PRO A 121 19.81 -27.66 11.17
C PRO A 121 20.84 -27.45 12.28
N SER A 122 22.13 -27.41 11.94
CA SER A 122 23.24 -27.13 12.87
C SER A 122 23.21 -25.70 13.44
N VAL A 123 22.74 -24.73 12.65
CA VAL A 123 22.59 -23.32 13.04
C VAL A 123 21.33 -23.15 13.88
N LEU A 124 20.20 -23.72 13.43
CA LEU A 124 18.92 -23.60 14.13
C LEU A 124 18.92 -24.21 15.52
N ARG A 125 19.58 -25.36 15.71
CA ARG A 125 19.66 -26.06 17.01
C ARG A 125 20.38 -25.24 18.09
N LYS A 126 21.27 -24.32 17.72
CA LYS A 126 22.05 -23.50 18.66
C LYS A 126 21.28 -22.29 19.22
N ARG A 127 20.11 -21.97 18.66
CA ARG A 127 19.36 -20.75 19.01
C ARG A 127 18.23 -21.06 19.98
N ALA A 128 18.30 -20.49 21.19
CA ALA A 128 17.29 -20.69 22.24
C ALA A 128 15.91 -20.16 21.82
N SER A 129 15.84 -19.08 21.07
CA SER A 129 14.58 -18.46 20.58
C SER A 129 13.76 -19.33 19.62
N ILE A 130 14.39 -20.34 19.01
CA ILE A 130 13.78 -21.25 18.04
C ILE A 130 13.35 -22.57 18.70
N LYS A 131 13.89 -22.88 19.88
CA LYS A 131 13.60 -24.13 20.58
C LYS A 131 12.09 -24.31 20.81
N GLY A 132 11.55 -25.43 20.38
CA GLY A 132 10.11 -25.74 20.50
C GLY A 132 9.20 -25.11 19.46
N LYS A 133 9.74 -24.37 18.47
CA LYS A 133 8.95 -23.78 17.38
C LYS A 133 9.14 -24.58 16.09
N THR A 134 8.09 -24.62 15.29
CA THR A 134 8.16 -25.08 13.90
C THR A 134 8.91 -24.03 13.05
N ILE A 135 9.48 -24.46 11.92
CA ILE A 135 10.13 -23.54 10.97
C ILE A 135 9.14 -22.46 10.52
N ARG A 136 7.90 -22.81 10.25
CA ARG A 136 6.85 -21.87 9.83
C ARG A 136 6.57 -20.79 10.89
N GLU A 137 6.55 -21.15 12.16
CA GLU A 137 6.39 -20.20 13.27
C GLU A 137 7.62 -19.30 13.41
N ALA A 138 8.82 -19.84 13.28
CA ALA A 138 10.06 -19.08 13.35
C ALA A 138 10.26 -18.12 12.16
N GLN A 139 9.67 -18.42 11.00
CA GLN A 139 9.67 -17.58 9.81
C GLN A 139 8.60 -16.48 9.82
N LYS A 140 7.68 -16.51 10.79
CA LYS A 140 6.68 -15.45 10.92
C LYS A 140 7.34 -14.11 11.20
N THR A 141 6.99 -13.11 10.40
CA THR A 141 7.52 -11.74 10.55
C THR A 141 6.74 -10.96 11.58
N PHE A 142 7.45 -10.23 12.43
CA PHE A 142 6.90 -9.32 13.43
C PHE A 142 7.48 -7.93 13.21
N ARG A 143 6.67 -6.91 13.43
CA ARG A 143 7.10 -5.52 13.34
C ARG A 143 7.92 -5.14 14.57
N ILE A 144 9.01 -4.40 14.38
CA ILE A 144 9.71 -3.73 15.47
C ILE A 144 8.95 -2.47 15.82
N THR A 145 8.56 -2.31 17.08
CA THR A 145 7.74 -1.20 17.56
C THR A 145 8.49 -0.20 18.42
N HIS A 146 9.64 -0.59 18.94
CA HIS A 146 10.48 0.25 19.82
C HIS A 146 11.94 0.17 19.42
N VAL A 147 12.65 1.28 19.55
CA VAL A 147 14.09 1.35 19.21
C VAL A 147 14.96 0.50 20.13
N ASP A 148 14.52 0.29 21.37
CA ASP A 148 15.22 -0.50 22.38
C ASP A 148 14.79 -1.97 22.38
N GLN A 149 14.00 -2.39 21.40
CA GLN A 149 13.56 -3.79 21.29
C GLN A 149 14.77 -4.69 21.03
N PHE A 150 15.01 -5.65 21.93
CA PHE A 150 16.07 -6.62 21.76
C PHE A 150 15.80 -7.54 20.57
N VAL A 151 16.81 -7.70 19.72
CA VAL A 151 16.80 -8.60 18.58
C VAL A 151 18.01 -9.51 18.68
N GLU A 152 17.78 -10.83 18.80
CA GLU A 152 18.82 -11.84 18.93
C GLU A 152 19.72 -11.89 17.69
N ALA A 153 21.03 -12.15 17.88
CA ALA A 153 21.96 -12.35 16.78
C ALA A 153 21.51 -13.51 15.86
N GLY A 154 21.66 -13.31 14.55
CA GLY A 154 21.20 -14.28 13.52
C GLY A 154 19.70 -14.20 13.21
N THR A 155 18.97 -13.22 13.75
CA THR A 155 17.59 -12.90 13.38
C THR A 155 17.54 -12.23 12.00
N TYR A 156 16.58 -12.63 11.18
CA TYR A 156 16.31 -11.95 9.92
C TYR A 156 15.65 -10.58 10.15
N LEU A 157 16.16 -9.56 9.51
CA LEU A 157 15.57 -8.21 9.48
C LEU A 157 15.12 -7.86 8.06
N ARG A 158 13.91 -7.29 7.96
CA ARG A 158 13.40 -6.67 6.74
C ARG A 158 13.14 -5.20 7.01
N VAL A 159 13.76 -4.35 6.21
CA VAL A 159 13.67 -2.89 6.34
C VAL A 159 13.14 -2.30 5.04
N HIS A 160 12.05 -1.55 5.12
CA HIS A 160 11.53 -0.75 4.02
C HIS A 160 12.11 0.65 4.12
N VAL A 161 13.15 0.93 3.35
CA VAL A 161 13.93 2.18 3.45
C VAL A 161 13.21 3.39 2.86
N HIS A 162 12.19 3.16 2.01
CA HIS A 162 11.37 4.21 1.41
C HIS A 162 9.89 3.91 1.68
N PRO A 163 9.40 4.13 2.93
CA PRO A 163 8.01 3.89 3.25
C PRO A 163 7.09 4.78 2.41
N LYS A 164 6.00 4.21 1.90
CA LYS A 164 4.97 4.97 1.19
C LYS A 164 4.38 6.02 2.12
N ARG A 165 4.35 7.28 1.69
CA ARG A 165 3.93 8.40 2.54
C ARG A 165 2.51 8.85 2.23
N PHE A 166 1.83 9.29 3.28
CA PHE A 166 0.49 9.90 3.23
C PHE A 166 0.48 11.20 4.05
N PRO A 167 1.25 12.22 3.62
CA PRO A 167 1.46 13.46 4.38
C PRO A 167 0.15 14.21 4.65
N ARG A 168 -0.85 14.05 3.80
CA ARG A 168 -2.18 14.64 3.98
C ARG A 168 -2.81 14.29 5.33
N CYS A 169 -2.41 13.18 5.97
CA CYS A 169 -2.87 12.83 7.32
C CYS A 169 -2.61 13.93 8.36
N TYR A 170 -1.57 14.77 8.18
CA TYR A 170 -1.23 15.85 9.10
C TYR A 170 -2.01 17.16 8.87
N GLU A 171 -2.69 17.28 7.73
CA GLU A 171 -3.41 18.50 7.31
C GLU A 171 -4.91 18.43 7.67
N ILE A 172 -5.39 17.25 8.06
CA ILE A 172 -6.81 16.98 8.27
C ILE A 172 -7.20 17.24 9.72
N ASP A 173 -8.30 17.94 9.92
CA ASP A 173 -9.02 17.93 11.20
C ASP A 173 -9.78 16.62 11.35
N TRP A 174 -9.13 15.65 12.00
CA TRP A 174 -9.69 14.31 12.18
C TRP A 174 -10.92 14.26 13.09
N LYS A 175 -11.11 15.24 13.98
CA LYS A 175 -12.32 15.31 14.82
C LYS A 175 -13.54 15.57 13.97
N SER A 176 -13.44 16.48 13.00
CA SER A 176 -14.55 16.81 12.10
C SER A 176 -14.91 15.66 11.14
N ARG A 177 -14.01 14.67 10.98
CA ARG A 177 -14.24 13.50 10.12
C ARG A 177 -14.90 12.33 10.84
N ILE A 178 -15.12 12.41 12.15
CA ILE A 178 -15.77 11.36 12.91
C ILE A 178 -17.28 11.52 12.78
N ILE A 179 -17.94 10.53 12.14
CA ILE A 179 -19.38 10.50 11.95
C ILE A 179 -20.08 9.99 13.23
N ALA A 180 -19.55 8.91 13.80
CA ALA A 180 -20.14 8.30 14.99
C ALA A 180 -19.10 7.58 15.85
N VAL A 181 -19.35 7.56 17.15
CA VAL A 181 -18.56 6.82 18.13
C VAL A 181 -19.50 5.97 18.98
N SER A 182 -19.26 4.67 19.01
CA SER A 182 -19.92 3.72 19.90
C SER A 182 -18.92 3.07 20.86
N GLU A 183 -19.40 2.22 21.75
CA GLU A 183 -18.52 1.43 22.62
C GLU A 183 -17.66 0.44 21.84
N SER A 184 -18.15 -0.05 20.71
CA SER A 184 -17.54 -1.13 19.94
C SER A 184 -16.82 -0.67 18.67
N TYR A 185 -17.23 0.46 18.09
CA TYR A 185 -16.70 0.94 16.79
C TYR A 185 -16.73 2.47 16.68
N VAL A 186 -16.05 2.95 15.67
CA VAL A 186 -16.04 4.35 15.20
C VAL A 186 -16.36 4.34 13.71
N VAL A 187 -17.23 5.24 13.27
CA VAL A 187 -17.47 5.48 11.84
C VAL A 187 -16.79 6.78 11.45
N LEU A 188 -16.01 6.73 10.40
CA LEU A 188 -15.19 7.83 9.91
C LEU A 188 -15.60 8.17 8.47
N ASP A 189 -15.72 9.46 8.17
CA ASP A 189 -15.69 10.00 6.82
C ASP A 189 -14.23 10.12 6.35
N LYS A 190 -13.73 9.06 5.71
CA LYS A 190 -12.33 8.98 5.28
C LYS A 190 -12.04 10.02 4.19
N PRO A 191 -11.08 10.91 4.37
CA PRO A 191 -10.63 11.80 3.30
C PRO A 191 -9.81 11.06 2.24
N ALA A 192 -9.89 11.50 0.99
CA ALA A 192 -9.04 10.99 -0.08
C ALA A 192 -7.55 11.29 0.16
N GLY A 193 -6.66 10.51 -0.46
CA GLY A 193 -5.22 10.63 -0.27
C GLY A 193 -4.71 10.06 1.05
N THR A 194 -5.52 9.27 1.75
CA THR A 194 -5.17 8.63 3.02
C THR A 194 -5.43 7.12 2.98
N SER A 195 -4.66 6.35 3.72
CA SER A 195 -4.86 4.91 3.88
C SER A 195 -5.73 4.61 5.09
N VAL A 196 -6.65 3.63 5.01
CA VAL A 196 -7.50 3.27 6.16
C VAL A 196 -6.67 2.74 7.34
N GLY A 197 -5.88 1.70 7.10
CA GLY A 197 -5.08 1.02 8.15
C GLY A 197 -3.57 1.10 7.95
N GLY A 198 -3.13 1.96 7.05
CA GLY A 198 -1.74 2.05 6.64
C GLY A 198 -1.33 0.96 5.65
N THR A 199 -0.04 0.93 5.37
CA THR A 199 0.59 -0.03 4.46
C THR A 199 1.55 -0.95 5.23
N THR A 200 2.16 -1.90 4.55
CA THR A 200 3.18 -2.76 5.15
C THR A 200 4.32 -1.93 5.74
N ASP A 201 4.70 -0.84 5.08
CA ASP A 201 5.84 0.02 5.42
C ASP A 201 5.48 1.33 6.12
N ASN A 202 4.17 1.65 6.25
CA ASN A 202 3.70 2.85 6.93
C ASN A 202 2.34 2.61 7.60
N ILE A 203 2.34 2.39 8.92
CA ILE A 203 1.12 2.31 9.75
C ILE A 203 0.81 3.63 10.45
N GLU A 204 1.80 4.50 10.54
CA GLU A 204 1.69 5.77 11.22
C GLU A 204 0.70 6.69 10.51
N GLU A 205 0.90 6.90 9.22
CA GLU A 205 0.04 7.75 8.41
C GLU A 205 -1.19 6.99 7.92
N SER A 206 -2.11 6.72 8.85
CA SER A 206 -3.36 6.00 8.54
C SER A 206 -4.55 6.62 9.27
N CYS A 207 -5.74 6.44 8.70
CA CYS A 207 -7.01 6.87 9.32
C CYS A 207 -7.16 6.26 10.72
N ALA A 208 -6.85 4.98 10.89
CA ALA A 208 -6.95 4.30 12.18
C ALA A 208 -6.06 4.96 13.25
N THR A 209 -4.81 5.31 12.90
CA THR A 209 -3.88 5.95 13.83
C THR A 209 -4.34 7.36 14.20
N PHE A 210 -4.69 8.16 13.21
CA PHE A 210 -5.07 9.56 13.44
C PHE A 210 -6.45 9.69 14.13
N ALA A 211 -7.44 8.86 13.76
CA ALA A 211 -8.72 8.81 14.47
C ALA A 211 -8.56 8.34 15.93
N THR A 212 -7.67 7.37 16.19
CA THR A 212 -7.31 6.96 17.56
C THR A 212 -6.83 8.15 18.39
N ARG A 213 -5.92 8.94 17.82
CA ARG A 213 -5.36 10.14 18.48
C ARG A 213 -6.40 11.25 18.68
N ALA A 214 -7.19 11.51 17.64
CA ALA A 214 -8.24 12.55 17.69
C ALA A 214 -9.27 12.28 18.78
N LEU A 215 -9.56 10.99 19.06
CA LEU A 215 -10.47 10.55 20.12
C LEU A 215 -9.78 10.35 21.49
N GLY A 216 -8.47 10.54 21.60
CA GLY A 216 -7.72 10.31 22.84
C GLY A 216 -7.74 8.86 23.32
N LEU A 217 -7.91 7.89 22.41
CA LEU A 217 -7.97 6.47 22.77
C LEU A 217 -6.59 5.92 23.09
N THR A 218 -6.47 5.13 24.15
CA THR A 218 -5.24 4.44 24.54
C THR A 218 -4.98 3.18 23.70
N THR A 219 -6.06 2.54 23.24
CA THR A 219 -5.97 1.34 22.38
C THR A 219 -6.20 1.73 20.91
N PRO A 220 -5.29 1.36 19.99
CA PRO A 220 -5.44 1.66 18.58
C PRO A 220 -6.69 1.04 17.96
N LEU A 221 -7.40 1.85 17.19
CA LEU A 221 -8.52 1.39 16.37
C LEU A 221 -8.05 0.34 15.34
N LYS A 222 -8.94 -0.60 15.02
CA LYS A 222 -8.66 -1.71 14.10
C LYS A 222 -9.50 -1.58 12.85
N THR A 223 -8.89 -1.85 11.71
CA THR A 223 -9.58 -1.82 10.42
C THR A 223 -10.51 -3.02 10.27
N THR A 224 -11.78 -2.78 9.95
CA THR A 224 -12.75 -3.83 9.64
C THR A 224 -12.89 -4.07 8.15
N HIS A 225 -12.69 -3.04 7.34
CA HIS A 225 -12.65 -3.09 5.88
C HIS A 225 -11.78 -1.94 5.36
N GLN A 226 -11.54 -1.93 4.06
CA GLN A 226 -10.76 -0.90 3.40
C GLN A 226 -11.51 -0.34 2.20
N ILE A 227 -11.23 0.93 1.87
CA ILE A 227 -11.51 1.57 0.60
C ILE A 227 -10.18 2.12 0.06
N ASP A 228 -10.10 2.39 -1.23
CA ASP A 228 -8.87 2.82 -1.88
C ASP A 228 -8.36 4.15 -1.31
N ASN A 229 -7.07 4.41 -1.41
CA ASN A 229 -6.48 5.63 -0.85
C ASN A 229 -7.10 6.90 -1.44
N CYS A 230 -7.38 6.87 -2.75
CA CYS A 230 -7.99 7.97 -3.50
C CYS A 230 -9.52 8.07 -3.34
N THR A 231 -10.17 7.09 -2.70
CA THR A 231 -11.62 7.09 -2.44
C THR A 231 -11.93 7.75 -1.12
N GLU A 232 -12.98 8.58 -1.07
CA GLU A 232 -13.52 9.21 0.15
C GLU A 232 -14.65 8.37 0.77
N GLY A 233 -15.04 8.72 2.01
CA GLY A 233 -16.33 8.35 2.59
C GLY A 233 -16.28 7.35 3.73
N CYS A 234 -17.41 6.70 3.98
CA CYS A 234 -17.68 5.91 5.18
C CYS A 234 -16.75 4.72 5.38
N VAL A 235 -16.07 4.69 6.52
CA VAL A 235 -15.25 3.56 6.99
C VAL A 235 -15.56 3.25 8.44
N VAL A 236 -15.78 1.97 8.75
CA VAL A 236 -15.97 1.48 10.11
C VAL A 236 -14.64 0.99 10.67
N LEU A 237 -14.26 1.48 11.84
CA LEU A 237 -13.08 1.07 12.60
C LEU A 237 -13.54 0.44 13.90
N ALA A 238 -13.04 -0.75 14.22
CA ALA A 238 -13.38 -1.44 15.47
C ALA A 238 -12.53 -0.94 16.65
N ARG A 239 -13.10 -0.82 17.82
CA ARG A 239 -12.38 -0.50 19.06
C ARG A 239 -11.75 -1.75 19.67
N THR A 240 -12.32 -2.93 19.43
CA THR A 240 -11.83 -4.21 19.97
C THR A 240 -11.57 -5.23 18.87
N LYS A 241 -10.81 -6.28 19.18
CA LYS A 241 -10.56 -7.41 18.26
C LYS A 241 -11.82 -8.24 18.04
N GLU A 242 -12.62 -8.38 19.07
CA GLU A 242 -13.85 -9.14 19.10
C GLU A 242 -14.85 -8.52 18.12
N TYR A 243 -15.10 -7.21 18.22
CA TYR A 243 -15.98 -6.52 17.28
C TYR A 243 -15.44 -6.55 15.84
N CYS A 244 -14.13 -6.41 15.67
CA CYS A 244 -13.50 -6.54 14.35
C CYS A 244 -13.84 -7.91 13.71
N SER A 245 -13.78 -9.00 14.49
CA SER A 245 -14.12 -10.35 14.03
C SER A 245 -15.61 -10.49 13.72
N VAL A 246 -16.47 -9.92 14.54
CA VAL A 246 -17.93 -9.88 14.33
C VAL A 246 -18.25 -9.14 13.04
N PHE A 247 -17.68 -7.96 12.83
CA PHE A 247 -17.92 -7.17 11.62
C PHE A 247 -17.41 -7.85 10.34
N HIS A 248 -16.25 -8.54 10.40
CA HIS A 248 -15.79 -9.39 9.32
C HIS A 248 -16.77 -10.54 9.01
N GLY A 249 -17.44 -11.09 10.04
CA GLY A 249 -18.54 -12.04 9.87
C GLY A 249 -19.68 -11.44 9.06
N LYS A 250 -20.20 -10.28 9.48
CA LYS A 250 -21.27 -9.55 8.78
C LYS A 250 -20.92 -9.27 7.31
N ILE A 251 -19.67 -8.88 7.01
CA ILE A 251 -19.22 -8.67 5.62
C ILE A 251 -19.27 -9.99 4.82
N ARG A 252 -18.77 -11.10 5.37
CA ARG A 252 -18.80 -12.41 4.70
C ARG A 252 -20.23 -12.90 4.45
N GLU A 253 -21.13 -12.63 5.36
CA GLU A 253 -22.56 -12.97 5.28
C GLU A 253 -23.35 -11.98 4.39
N LYS A 254 -22.69 -10.99 3.78
CA LYS A 254 -23.32 -9.92 2.98
C LYS A 254 -24.37 -9.10 3.71
N LYS A 255 -24.29 -9.01 5.03
CA LYS A 255 -25.15 -8.21 5.90
C LYS A 255 -24.74 -6.74 5.99
N VAL A 256 -23.62 -6.36 5.37
CA VAL A 256 -23.15 -4.97 5.29
C VAL A 256 -23.46 -4.43 3.91
N LYS A 257 -24.35 -3.47 3.83
CA LYS A 257 -24.69 -2.75 2.60
C LYS A 257 -23.78 -1.53 2.45
N LYS A 258 -23.25 -1.31 1.25
CA LYS A 258 -22.34 -0.20 0.93
C LYS A 258 -22.84 0.50 -0.32
N LEU A 259 -23.22 1.76 -0.15
CA LEU A 259 -23.58 2.63 -1.26
C LEU A 259 -22.42 3.56 -1.58
N TYR A 260 -22.22 3.78 -2.88
CA TYR A 260 -21.23 4.70 -3.42
C TYR A 260 -21.90 5.75 -4.29
N ILE A 261 -21.32 6.94 -4.33
CA ILE A 261 -21.56 7.92 -5.39
C ILE A 261 -20.30 7.97 -6.22
N ALA A 262 -20.47 7.83 -7.53
CA ALA A 262 -19.39 7.86 -8.51
C ALA A 262 -19.63 9.00 -9.50
N LEU A 263 -18.59 9.74 -9.85
CA LEU A 263 -18.59 10.71 -10.93
C LEU A 263 -17.87 10.10 -12.13
N ALA A 264 -18.63 9.62 -13.10
CA ALA A 264 -18.12 8.97 -14.31
C ALA A 264 -17.99 9.98 -15.46
N ALA A 265 -17.05 9.76 -16.36
CA ALA A 265 -16.80 10.63 -17.51
C ALA A 265 -17.77 10.37 -18.70
N ALA A 266 -18.53 9.27 -18.65
CA ALA A 266 -19.54 8.89 -19.63
C ALA A 266 -20.75 8.24 -18.92
N PRO A 267 -21.92 8.10 -19.60
CA PRO A 267 -23.09 7.50 -19.00
C PRO A 267 -22.86 6.03 -18.64
N VAL A 268 -23.33 5.65 -17.44
CA VAL A 268 -23.23 4.28 -16.93
C VAL A 268 -24.59 3.59 -17.04
N PRO A 269 -24.67 2.37 -17.59
CA PRO A 269 -25.93 1.63 -17.66
C PRO A 269 -26.53 1.39 -16.27
N ILE A 270 -27.84 1.62 -16.13
CA ILE A 270 -28.58 1.31 -14.90
C ILE A 270 -28.78 -0.20 -14.81
N GLY A 271 -28.69 -0.75 -13.59
CA GLY A 271 -28.87 -2.16 -13.29
C GLY A 271 -27.57 -2.85 -12.88
N ILE A 272 -27.55 -4.16 -12.98
CA ILE A 272 -26.41 -4.98 -12.51
C ILE A 272 -25.31 -5.02 -13.58
N ILE A 273 -24.10 -4.61 -13.16
CA ILE A 273 -22.88 -4.78 -13.94
C ILE A 273 -22.09 -5.93 -13.31
N ALA A 274 -21.81 -6.95 -14.11
CA ALA A 274 -21.10 -8.17 -13.70
C ALA A 274 -19.86 -8.40 -14.57
N HIS A 275 -18.71 -8.61 -13.91
CA HIS A 275 -17.47 -8.97 -14.56
C HIS A 275 -16.73 -10.04 -13.76
N TYR A 276 -15.86 -10.77 -14.42
CA TYR A 276 -14.92 -11.68 -13.77
C TYR A 276 -13.59 -10.96 -13.54
N MET A 277 -13.13 -10.91 -12.32
CA MET A 277 -11.89 -10.22 -11.94
C MET A 277 -10.80 -11.21 -11.57
N ARG A 278 -9.61 -11.02 -12.12
CA ARG A 278 -8.46 -11.86 -11.84
C ARG A 278 -8.08 -11.83 -10.37
N PRO A 279 -7.84 -13.00 -9.72
CA PRO A 279 -7.54 -13.09 -8.28
C PRO A 279 -6.08 -12.74 -7.96
N ILE A 280 -5.58 -11.60 -8.43
CA ILE A 280 -4.27 -11.05 -8.08
C ILE A 280 -4.44 -9.87 -7.12
N ASN A 281 -3.45 -9.64 -6.25
CA ASN A 281 -3.48 -8.53 -5.30
C ASN A 281 -2.80 -7.25 -5.80
N MET A 282 -2.34 -7.26 -7.04
CA MET A 282 -1.69 -6.10 -7.68
C MET A 282 -2.71 -5.27 -8.46
N ALA A 283 -2.52 -3.96 -8.50
CA ALA A 283 -3.21 -3.04 -9.38
C ALA A 283 -2.33 -2.78 -10.63
N PRO A 284 -2.89 -2.53 -11.81
CA PRO A 284 -4.34 -2.46 -12.12
C PRO A 284 -5.05 -3.80 -12.04
N ARG A 285 -6.37 -3.76 -11.83
CA ARG A 285 -7.19 -4.97 -11.78
C ARG A 285 -7.67 -5.33 -13.19
N LEU A 286 -7.40 -6.55 -13.60
CA LEU A 286 -7.82 -7.09 -14.88
C LEU A 286 -9.20 -7.71 -14.74
N ILE A 287 -10.10 -7.40 -15.68
CA ILE A 287 -11.47 -7.86 -15.67
C ILE A 287 -11.90 -8.36 -17.05
N SER A 288 -12.93 -9.20 -17.08
CA SER A 288 -13.52 -9.77 -18.29
C SER A 288 -15.03 -9.87 -18.13
N GLU A 289 -15.78 -9.63 -19.18
CA GLU A 289 -17.20 -9.95 -19.26
C GLU A 289 -17.42 -11.46 -19.37
N ASP A 290 -16.51 -12.15 -20.08
CA ASP A 290 -16.57 -13.59 -20.26
C ASP A 290 -16.09 -14.33 -19.00
N PHE A 291 -16.69 -15.49 -18.74
CA PHE A 291 -16.26 -16.38 -17.68
C PHE A 291 -14.83 -16.88 -17.93
N ILE A 292 -13.96 -16.67 -16.94
CA ILE A 292 -12.60 -17.24 -16.93
C ILE A 292 -12.46 -18.10 -15.68
N LYS A 293 -12.07 -19.35 -15.87
CA LYS A 293 -11.89 -20.29 -14.77
C LYS A 293 -10.89 -19.76 -13.74
N GLY A 294 -11.32 -19.71 -12.48
CA GLY A 294 -10.51 -19.21 -11.37
C GLY A 294 -10.60 -17.70 -11.12
N TRP A 295 -11.27 -16.94 -11.99
CA TRP A 295 -11.52 -15.53 -11.75
C TRP A 295 -12.76 -15.33 -10.86
N ASN A 296 -12.75 -14.28 -10.05
CA ASN A 296 -13.84 -13.98 -9.11
C ASN A 296 -14.95 -13.18 -9.81
N LEU A 297 -16.19 -13.64 -9.68
CA LEU A 297 -17.34 -12.84 -10.08
C LEU A 297 -17.43 -11.59 -9.19
N CYS A 298 -17.51 -10.42 -9.83
CA CYS A 298 -17.67 -9.11 -9.24
C CYS A 298 -18.94 -8.47 -9.75
N GLN A 299 -19.79 -8.01 -8.84
CA GLN A 299 -21.08 -7.43 -9.15
C GLN A 299 -21.28 -6.12 -8.39
N LEU A 300 -21.79 -5.14 -9.10
CA LEU A 300 -22.35 -3.91 -8.55
C LEU A 300 -23.69 -3.62 -9.23
N GLU A 301 -24.52 -2.81 -8.59
CA GLU A 301 -25.81 -2.38 -9.13
C GLU A 301 -25.83 -0.86 -9.22
N VAL A 302 -26.03 -0.34 -10.41
CA VAL A 302 -26.21 1.09 -10.66
C VAL A 302 -27.69 1.41 -10.45
N LEU A 303 -27.97 2.13 -9.37
CA LEU A 303 -29.35 2.50 -8.98
C LEU A 303 -29.84 3.73 -9.73
N GLU A 304 -28.95 4.69 -9.94
CA GLU A 304 -29.20 5.96 -10.60
C GLU A 304 -27.97 6.38 -11.40
N CYS A 305 -28.20 7.07 -12.52
CA CYS A 305 -27.18 7.75 -13.31
C CYS A 305 -27.76 9.07 -13.83
N LYS A 306 -27.18 10.19 -13.40
CA LYS A 306 -27.67 11.54 -13.71
C LYS A 306 -26.58 12.34 -14.39
N GLU A 307 -26.93 13.06 -15.45
CA GLU A 307 -26.06 14.03 -16.07
C GLU A 307 -25.85 15.22 -15.12
N VAL A 308 -24.59 15.65 -14.97
CA VAL A 308 -24.18 16.79 -14.15
C VAL A 308 -23.07 17.57 -14.88
N PRO A 309 -22.88 18.85 -14.58
CA PRO A 309 -21.74 19.59 -15.12
C PRO A 309 -20.43 18.92 -14.71
N TRP A 310 -19.45 18.93 -15.62
CA TRP A 310 -18.08 18.58 -15.27
C TRP A 310 -17.53 19.52 -14.19
N PRO A 311 -16.79 19.05 -13.20
CA PRO A 311 -16.19 19.91 -12.18
C PRO A 311 -15.37 21.04 -12.82
N ASN A 312 -15.56 22.26 -12.37
CA ASN A 312 -14.80 23.39 -12.92
C ASN A 312 -13.33 23.35 -12.47
N ALA A 313 -12.45 24.03 -13.21
CA ALA A 313 -11.01 24.04 -12.97
C ALA A 313 -10.61 24.52 -11.55
N VAL A 314 -11.43 25.35 -10.89
CA VAL A 314 -11.16 25.80 -9.52
C VAL A 314 -11.36 24.68 -8.51
N ILE A 315 -12.43 23.89 -8.68
CA ILE A 315 -12.71 22.70 -7.85
C ILE A 315 -11.62 21.65 -8.10
N GLU A 316 -11.30 21.34 -9.37
CA GLU A 316 -10.26 20.36 -9.70
C GLU A 316 -8.91 20.76 -9.09
N LYS A 317 -8.52 22.02 -9.20
CA LYS A 317 -7.29 22.53 -8.58
C LYS A 317 -7.31 22.45 -7.06
N LYS A 318 -8.43 22.82 -6.42
CA LYS A 318 -8.61 22.78 -4.96
C LYS A 318 -8.42 21.37 -4.41
N TYR A 319 -8.94 20.37 -5.11
CA TYR A 319 -8.88 18.97 -4.70
C TYR A 319 -7.75 18.18 -5.34
N CYS A 320 -6.90 18.81 -6.16
CA CYS A 320 -5.78 18.19 -6.86
C CYS A 320 -6.25 16.98 -7.73
N VAL A 321 -7.34 17.18 -8.46
CA VAL A 321 -7.85 16.17 -9.41
C VAL A 321 -6.89 16.07 -10.59
N GLU A 322 -6.51 14.84 -10.97
CA GLU A 322 -5.61 14.64 -12.09
C GLU A 322 -6.37 14.76 -13.42
N ASP A 323 -5.87 15.60 -14.35
CA ASP A 323 -6.36 15.61 -15.73
C ASP A 323 -5.81 14.37 -16.45
N CYS A 324 -6.71 13.47 -16.82
CA CYS A 324 -6.38 12.21 -17.49
C CYS A 324 -6.65 12.25 -19.00
N GLY A 325 -6.91 13.43 -19.56
CA GLY A 325 -7.08 13.64 -21.02
C GLY A 325 -8.39 13.14 -21.57
N TRP A 326 -9.48 13.15 -20.78
CA TRP A 326 -10.81 12.83 -21.30
C TRP A 326 -11.24 13.81 -22.41
N PRO A 327 -11.75 13.33 -23.56
CA PRO A 327 -11.97 14.18 -24.75
C PRO A 327 -12.99 15.32 -24.56
N SER A 328 -13.99 15.13 -23.67
CA SER A 328 -15.05 16.13 -23.44
C SER A 328 -15.25 16.35 -21.95
N GLN A 329 -14.83 17.51 -21.47
CA GLN A 329 -14.92 17.90 -20.05
C GLN A 329 -16.03 18.96 -19.83
N HIS A 330 -17.21 18.76 -20.46
CA HIS A 330 -18.37 19.61 -20.26
C HIS A 330 -19.41 18.96 -19.35
N ILE A 331 -19.60 17.66 -19.50
CA ILE A 331 -20.63 16.87 -18.85
C ILE A 331 -19.96 15.67 -18.20
N ALA A 332 -20.39 15.36 -16.98
CA ALA A 332 -20.06 14.13 -16.26
C ALA A 332 -21.36 13.44 -15.85
N TYR A 333 -21.26 12.24 -15.31
CA TYR A 333 -22.40 11.43 -14.91
C TYR A 333 -22.24 10.99 -13.45
N GLU A 334 -23.14 11.47 -12.63
CA GLU A 334 -23.17 11.08 -11.22
C GLU A 334 -24.03 9.84 -11.05
N CYS A 335 -23.42 8.76 -10.57
CA CYS A 335 -24.04 7.45 -10.41
C CYS A 335 -24.15 7.06 -8.95
N LYS A 336 -25.33 6.56 -8.52
CA LYS A 336 -25.49 5.91 -7.23
C LYS A 336 -25.37 4.40 -7.39
N ILE A 337 -24.44 3.80 -6.66
CA ILE A 337 -24.01 2.41 -6.84
C ILE A 337 -24.18 1.62 -5.55
N ASN A 338 -24.85 0.48 -5.63
CA ASN A 338 -24.89 -0.53 -4.57
C ASN A 338 -23.80 -1.58 -4.84
N LEU A 339 -22.82 -1.69 -3.94
CA LEU A 339 -21.70 -2.61 -4.11
C LEU A 339 -22.04 -4.00 -3.58
N LEU A 340 -22.36 -4.95 -4.47
CA LEU A 340 -22.79 -6.31 -4.12
C LEU A 340 -21.60 -7.22 -3.76
N THR A 341 -20.43 -6.99 -4.35
CA THR A 341 -19.16 -7.63 -4.00
C THR A 341 -18.10 -6.56 -3.79
N GLY A 342 -17.14 -6.78 -2.89
CA GLY A 342 -16.10 -5.80 -2.54
C GLY A 342 -14.70 -6.31 -2.84
N ARG A 343 -14.17 -6.01 -4.03
CA ARG A 343 -12.78 -6.29 -4.41
C ARG A 343 -12.02 -4.98 -4.60
N THR A 344 -10.72 -5.03 -4.42
CA THR A 344 -9.83 -3.89 -4.65
C THR A 344 -10.08 -3.30 -6.03
N HIS A 345 -10.24 -1.99 -6.14
CA HIS A 345 -10.51 -1.21 -7.35
C HIS A 345 -11.75 -1.69 -8.17
N GLN A 346 -12.70 -2.41 -7.54
CA GLN A 346 -13.80 -3.03 -8.30
C GLN A 346 -14.61 -2.02 -9.10
N ILE A 347 -15.15 -0.98 -8.47
CA ILE A 347 -15.97 0.04 -9.14
C ILE A 347 -15.16 0.73 -10.24
N ARG A 348 -13.94 1.12 -9.94
CA ARG A 348 -13.01 1.79 -10.85
C ARG A 348 -12.79 0.98 -12.13
N ALA A 349 -12.42 -0.29 -11.99
CA ALA A 349 -12.16 -1.18 -13.12
C ALA A 349 -13.43 -1.49 -13.91
N GLN A 350 -14.54 -1.77 -13.23
CA GLN A 350 -15.81 -2.12 -13.90
C GLN A 350 -16.38 -0.95 -14.69
N LEU A 351 -16.40 0.26 -14.16
CA LEU A 351 -16.87 1.43 -14.88
C LEU A 351 -15.95 1.78 -16.07
N ALA A 352 -14.64 1.69 -15.91
CA ALA A 352 -13.70 1.91 -17.00
C ALA A 352 -13.88 0.90 -18.15
N ALA A 353 -14.16 -0.37 -17.84
CA ALA A 353 -14.46 -1.38 -18.85
C ALA A 353 -15.81 -1.16 -19.56
N CYS A 354 -16.75 -0.49 -18.91
CA CYS A 354 -17.97 0.00 -19.54
C CYS A 354 -17.77 1.31 -20.33
N SER A 355 -16.53 1.71 -20.63
CA SER A 355 -16.18 2.98 -21.29
C SER A 355 -16.64 4.23 -20.52
N ALA A 356 -16.90 4.12 -19.23
CA ALA A 356 -17.33 5.19 -18.34
C ALA A 356 -16.39 5.33 -17.12
N PRO A 357 -15.09 5.66 -17.34
CA PRO A 357 -14.11 5.75 -16.26
C PRO A 357 -14.45 6.88 -15.29
N LEU A 358 -13.93 6.79 -14.06
CA LEU A 358 -14.13 7.82 -13.05
C LEU A 358 -13.27 9.06 -13.33
N VAL A 359 -13.84 10.23 -13.08
CA VAL A 359 -13.12 11.52 -13.19
C VAL A 359 -11.90 11.51 -12.23
N GLY A 360 -10.73 11.87 -12.76
CA GLY A 360 -9.47 11.92 -12.01
C GLY A 360 -8.80 10.56 -11.79
N ASP A 361 -9.33 9.46 -12.34
CA ASP A 361 -8.72 8.14 -12.19
C ASP A 361 -7.61 7.90 -13.21
N SER A 362 -6.42 8.36 -12.90
CA SER A 362 -5.23 8.25 -13.73
C SER A 362 -4.74 6.81 -13.96
N MET A 363 -5.29 5.83 -13.27
CA MET A 363 -4.99 4.42 -13.52
C MET A 363 -5.89 3.80 -14.60
N TYR A 364 -7.17 4.10 -14.59
CA TYR A 364 -8.15 3.41 -15.45
C TYR A 364 -8.70 4.28 -16.58
N MET A 365 -8.75 5.59 -16.44
CA MET A 365 -9.25 6.49 -17.50
C MET A 365 -8.40 6.44 -18.77
N PRO A 366 -7.04 6.46 -18.72
CA PRO A 366 -6.23 6.32 -19.93
C PRO A 366 -6.46 5.01 -20.67
N ALA A 367 -6.74 3.93 -19.94
CA ALA A 367 -7.08 2.63 -20.54
C ALA A 367 -8.44 2.67 -21.27
N ALA A 368 -9.44 3.32 -20.67
CA ALA A 368 -10.74 3.51 -21.32
C ALA A 368 -10.63 4.39 -22.58
N ILE A 369 -9.80 5.44 -22.56
CA ILE A 369 -9.52 6.28 -23.73
C ILE A 369 -8.84 5.47 -24.84
N ALA A 370 -7.87 4.62 -24.48
CA ALA A 370 -7.18 3.75 -25.44
C ALA A 370 -8.16 2.79 -26.13
N GLU A 371 -9.09 2.19 -25.37
CA GLU A 371 -10.15 1.34 -25.91
C GLU A 371 -11.07 2.08 -26.87
N MET A 372 -11.49 3.31 -26.52
CA MET A 372 -12.32 4.13 -27.39
C MET A 372 -11.63 4.45 -28.73
N ARG A 373 -10.32 4.68 -28.72
CA ARG A 373 -9.53 5.00 -29.93
C ARG A 373 -9.25 3.79 -30.80
N SER A 374 -9.06 2.65 -30.19
CA SER A 374 -8.68 1.42 -30.88
C SER A 374 -9.34 0.19 -30.22
N PRO A 375 -10.62 -0.06 -30.49
CA PRO A 375 -11.31 -1.22 -29.96
C PRO A 375 -10.57 -2.53 -30.31
N GLY A 376 -10.35 -3.38 -29.29
CA GLY A 376 -9.62 -4.65 -29.44
C GLY A 376 -8.11 -4.58 -29.19
N LEU A 377 -7.52 -3.38 -29.09
CA LEU A 377 -6.22 -3.18 -28.45
C LEU A 377 -6.34 -2.89 -26.95
N ASN A 378 -7.54 -3.05 -26.45
CA ASN A 378 -7.95 -2.85 -25.07
C ASN A 378 -6.99 -3.48 -24.08
N PRO A 379 -6.40 -2.69 -23.17
CA PRO A 379 -5.62 -3.23 -22.07
C PRO A 379 -6.39 -4.27 -21.25
N PHE A 380 -7.70 -4.06 -21.03
CA PHE A 380 -8.56 -5.04 -20.36
C PHE A 380 -8.70 -6.33 -21.18
N GLY A 381 -8.76 -6.25 -22.53
CA GLY A 381 -8.90 -7.37 -23.44
C GLY A 381 -7.60 -8.12 -23.77
N LYS A 382 -6.49 -7.40 -23.93
CA LYS A 382 -5.18 -7.97 -24.25
C LYS A 382 -4.72 -8.99 -23.20
N TYR A 383 -5.12 -8.79 -21.94
CA TYR A 383 -4.78 -9.65 -20.80
C TYR A 383 -5.80 -10.76 -20.52
N LYS A 384 -6.80 -10.96 -21.40
CA LYS A 384 -7.70 -12.12 -21.34
C LYS A 384 -6.98 -13.43 -21.70
N GLN A 385 -5.83 -13.37 -22.38
CA GLN A 385 -5.05 -14.54 -22.75
C GLN A 385 -4.35 -15.14 -21.53
N ASN A 386 -4.36 -16.47 -21.45
CA ASN A 386 -3.79 -17.22 -20.35
C ASN A 386 -2.28 -16.95 -20.22
N TYR A 387 -1.90 -16.14 -19.25
CA TYR A 387 -0.52 -16.09 -18.81
C TYR A 387 -0.21 -17.37 -18.04
N THR A 388 0.86 -18.03 -18.41
CA THR A 388 1.22 -19.34 -17.88
C THR A 388 2.09 -19.24 -16.62
N SER A 389 2.59 -18.05 -16.29
CA SER A 389 3.46 -17.84 -15.13
C SER A 389 3.17 -16.53 -14.35
N GLU A 390 3.50 -16.51 -13.06
CA GLU A 390 3.44 -15.30 -12.21
C GLU A 390 4.35 -14.17 -12.73
N THR A 391 5.43 -14.51 -13.44
CA THR A 391 6.36 -13.55 -14.05
C THR A 391 5.72 -12.83 -15.22
N ASP A 392 4.97 -13.54 -16.08
CA ASP A 392 4.26 -12.94 -17.20
C ASP A 392 3.15 -12.00 -16.74
N GLU A 393 2.50 -12.34 -15.62
CA GLU A 393 1.51 -11.46 -14.97
C GLU A 393 2.12 -10.16 -14.46
N ALA A 394 3.26 -10.25 -13.79
CA ALA A 394 3.96 -9.06 -13.26
C ALA A 394 4.46 -8.17 -14.39
N MET A 395 4.94 -8.76 -15.50
CA MET A 395 5.34 -8.03 -16.70
C MET A 395 4.16 -7.32 -17.34
N ALA A 396 3.01 -7.98 -17.48
CA ALA A 396 1.80 -7.39 -18.04
C ALA A 396 1.28 -6.20 -17.22
N VAL A 397 1.33 -6.29 -15.88
CA VAL A 397 0.97 -5.18 -14.98
C VAL A 397 1.94 -4.01 -15.13
N THR A 398 3.24 -4.30 -15.24
CA THR A 398 4.26 -3.26 -15.43
C THR A 398 4.06 -2.55 -16.77
N GLU A 399 3.86 -3.31 -17.84
CA GLU A 399 3.57 -2.79 -19.18
C GLU A 399 2.31 -1.91 -19.19
N TRP A 400 1.25 -2.32 -18.49
CA TRP A 400 0.05 -1.49 -18.35
C TRP A 400 0.36 -0.16 -17.70
N ILE A 401 1.07 -0.17 -16.54
CA ILE A 401 1.39 1.06 -15.79
C ILE A 401 2.23 2.00 -16.64
N GLU A 402 3.18 1.46 -17.40
CA GLU A 402 4.05 2.25 -18.29
C GLU A 402 3.29 2.86 -19.48
N GLN A 403 2.33 2.13 -20.04
CA GLN A 403 1.61 2.55 -21.25
C GLN A 403 0.34 3.36 -20.96
N HIS A 404 -0.35 3.10 -19.85
CA HIS A 404 -1.70 3.61 -19.65
C HIS A 404 -1.88 4.48 -18.42
N GLY A 405 -1.34 4.12 -17.25
CA GLY A 405 -1.55 4.95 -16.08
C GLY A 405 -1.12 4.33 -14.76
N LYS A 406 -1.08 5.16 -13.73
CA LYS A 406 -0.63 4.85 -12.38
C LYS A 406 -1.71 5.18 -11.35
N GLU A 407 -1.51 4.73 -10.10
CA GLU A 407 -2.42 5.05 -9.00
C GLU A 407 -2.55 6.57 -8.80
N PRO A 408 -3.78 7.10 -8.71
CA PRO A 408 -4.01 8.51 -8.43
C PRO A 408 -3.39 8.95 -7.10
N ASN A 409 -2.81 10.14 -7.08
CA ASN A 409 -2.11 10.63 -5.89
C ASN A 409 -3.08 11.10 -4.79
N VAL A 410 -4.21 11.71 -5.15
CA VAL A 410 -5.10 12.34 -4.17
C VAL A 410 -6.53 11.84 -4.31
N VAL A 411 -7.34 12.39 -5.21
CA VAL A 411 -8.78 12.17 -5.24
C VAL A 411 -9.24 11.70 -6.62
N ILE A 412 -10.28 10.89 -6.62
CA ILE A 412 -11.04 10.51 -7.83
C ILE A 412 -12.52 10.76 -7.61
N GLY A 413 -13.30 10.70 -8.66
CA GLY A 413 -14.78 10.80 -8.61
C GLY A 413 -15.43 9.58 -7.95
N LEU A 414 -15.07 9.23 -6.70
CA LEU A 414 -15.65 8.08 -5.99
C LEU A 414 -15.72 8.32 -4.49
N GLN A 415 -16.92 8.16 -3.93
CA GLN A 415 -17.18 8.26 -2.50
C GLN A 415 -18.01 7.07 -2.00
N ALA A 416 -17.58 6.44 -0.92
CA ALA A 416 -18.39 5.52 -0.11
C ALA A 416 -19.41 6.34 0.68
N CYS A 417 -20.54 6.72 0.06
CA CYS A 417 -21.45 7.71 0.62
C CYS A 417 -22.26 7.19 1.81
N GLN A 418 -22.53 5.88 1.87
CA GLN A 418 -23.33 5.30 2.97
C GLN A 418 -22.84 3.89 3.27
N ILE A 419 -22.84 3.55 4.54
CA ILE A 419 -22.65 2.18 5.04
C ILE A 419 -23.74 1.83 6.03
N SER A 420 -24.33 0.63 5.90
CA SER A 420 -25.34 0.14 6.85
C SER A 420 -25.23 -1.35 7.08
N TRP A 421 -25.69 -1.80 8.26
CA TRP A 421 -25.73 -3.22 8.64
C TRP A 421 -26.87 -3.48 9.62
N ASP A 422 -27.14 -4.76 9.91
CA ASP A 422 -28.24 -5.22 10.74
C ASP A 422 -29.58 -4.64 10.26
N ASP A 423 -29.87 -4.90 8.96
CA ASP A 423 -31.11 -4.49 8.27
C ASP A 423 -31.40 -2.98 8.33
N GLY A 424 -30.36 -2.17 8.47
CA GLY A 424 -30.45 -0.71 8.51
C GLY A 424 -30.55 -0.12 9.93
N GLU A 425 -30.51 -0.93 10.97
CA GLU A 425 -30.45 -0.45 12.37
C GLU A 425 -29.24 0.48 12.58
N HIS A 426 -28.13 0.15 11.94
CA HIS A 426 -26.94 0.98 11.88
C HIS A 426 -26.76 1.50 10.46
N MET A 427 -26.96 2.81 10.28
CA MET A 427 -26.81 3.48 8.99
C MET A 427 -26.08 4.80 9.18
N TYR A 428 -25.03 5.02 8.39
CA TYR A 428 -24.18 6.19 8.46
C TYR A 428 -23.87 6.72 7.06
N GLU A 429 -23.84 8.03 6.94
CA GLU A 429 -23.59 8.73 5.68
C GLU A 429 -22.36 9.62 5.79
N ALA A 430 -21.59 9.70 4.72
CA ALA A 430 -20.48 10.62 4.57
C ALA A 430 -20.99 12.04 4.25
N GLY A 431 -20.10 13.02 4.35
CA GLY A 431 -20.34 14.38 3.88
C GLY A 431 -20.56 14.47 2.37
N SER A 432 -20.80 15.68 1.86
CA SER A 432 -20.90 15.90 0.42
C SER A 432 -19.59 15.53 -0.29
N PRO A 433 -19.67 14.86 -1.45
CA PRO A 433 -18.47 14.55 -2.24
C PRO A 433 -17.82 15.84 -2.77
N TRP A 434 -16.52 15.78 -3.03
CA TRP A 434 -15.72 16.95 -3.41
C TRP A 434 -16.25 17.71 -4.63
N TRP A 435 -16.87 17.03 -5.58
CA TRP A 435 -17.41 17.65 -6.81
C TRP A 435 -18.73 18.38 -6.65
N ARG A 436 -19.40 18.19 -5.51
CA ARG A 436 -20.62 18.94 -5.14
C ARG A 436 -20.34 20.13 -4.22
N CYS A 437 -19.06 20.38 -3.86
CA CYS A 437 -18.72 21.51 -3.01
C CYS A 437 -18.95 22.82 -3.77
N GLU A 438 -19.79 23.68 -3.23
CA GLU A 438 -19.90 25.06 -3.69
C GLU A 438 -18.60 25.82 -3.40
N ILE A 439 -18.21 26.69 -4.34
CA ILE A 439 -17.10 27.62 -4.12
C ILE A 439 -17.71 28.79 -3.38
N ALA A 440 -17.42 28.90 -2.07
CA ALA A 440 -17.80 30.08 -1.29
C ALA A 440 -17.00 31.31 -1.73
#